data_ab5727a36f3a8a0fe2d8ecca229da599
#
_entry.id   ab5727a36f3a8a0fe2d8ecca229da599
#
_cell.length_a   1.000
_cell.length_b   1.000
_cell.length_c   1.000
_cell.angle_alpha   90.00
_cell.angle_beta   90.00
_cell.angle_gamma   90.00
#
_symmetry.space_group_name_H-M   'P 1'
#
loop_
_entity.id
_entity.type
_entity.pdbx_description
1 polymer ?
#
loop_
_entity_poly.entity_id
_entity_poly.type
_entity_poly.pdbx_seq_one_letter_code
_entity_poly.pdbx_strand_id
1 'polypeptide(L)'
;VEMAMRFKVKLRVLSSFEEPSEKVGTLVCDEEEIMESNVVSGIAYSRDEAKMTLVSIADRPGIAAAIFGLLSDAGINVDMIIQNIAEAGRTDMTFSCPIDQVSKAEKSLNNAKKEGLINFQDLLADKNVAKISAVGIGMRSQSGVAAKMFQTLSDEGINIKAVSYTHLRAHETPA
;
A
#
# COMPACT_ATOMS: atom_id res chain seq x y z
N VAL A 1 -19.61 3.86 -3.21
CA VAL A 1 -18.62 4.57 -4.03
C VAL A 1 -18.47 3.87 -5.37
N GLU A 2 -18.13 2.57 -5.41
CA GLU A 2 -17.89 1.80 -6.64
C GLU A 2 -19.04 1.88 -7.66
N MET A 3 -20.28 1.68 -7.21
CA MET A 3 -21.48 1.81 -8.06
C MET A 3 -21.64 3.24 -8.64
N ALA A 4 -21.38 4.26 -7.83
CA ALA A 4 -21.45 5.65 -8.29
C ALA A 4 -20.41 5.93 -9.39
N MET A 5 -19.18 5.43 -9.20
CA MET A 5 -18.13 5.54 -10.22
C MET A 5 -18.50 4.78 -11.51
N ARG A 6 -19.00 3.55 -11.38
CA ARG A 6 -19.40 2.73 -12.55
C ARG A 6 -20.49 3.38 -13.40
N PHE A 7 -21.44 4.10 -12.76
CA PHE A 7 -22.52 4.78 -13.45
C PHE A 7 -22.29 6.28 -13.66
N LYS A 8 -21.07 6.77 -13.41
CA LYS A 8 -20.68 8.19 -13.52
C LYS A 8 -21.61 9.15 -12.75
N VAL A 9 -22.07 8.70 -11.57
CA VAL A 9 -22.94 9.49 -10.69
C VAL A 9 -22.08 10.21 -9.68
N LYS A 10 -22.19 11.54 -9.62
CA LYS A 10 -21.53 12.34 -8.57
C LYS A 10 -22.11 12.02 -7.20
N LEU A 11 -21.23 11.71 -6.26
CA LEU A 11 -21.60 11.40 -4.90
C LEU A 11 -20.91 12.38 -3.95
N ARG A 12 -21.65 12.94 -3.02
CA ARG A 12 -21.07 13.76 -1.95
C ARG A 12 -21.22 13.06 -0.61
N VAL A 13 -20.12 12.87 0.07
CA VAL A 13 -20.06 12.29 1.41
C VAL A 13 -19.95 13.43 2.41
N LEU A 14 -20.90 13.50 3.33
CA LEU A 14 -20.99 14.55 4.36
C LEU A 14 -20.91 13.94 5.75
N SER A 15 -20.53 14.72 6.75
CA SER A 15 -20.66 14.37 8.16
C SER A 15 -22.13 14.29 8.53
N SER A 16 -22.53 13.25 9.25
CA SER A 16 -23.89 13.13 9.80
C SER A 16 -24.09 13.97 11.06
N PHE A 17 -23.03 14.59 11.57
CA PHE A 17 -23.06 15.41 12.79
C PHE A 17 -23.05 16.92 12.50
N GLU A 18 -22.96 17.32 11.24
CA GLU A 18 -22.90 18.72 10.81
C GLU A 18 -24.09 19.04 9.90
N GLU A 19 -24.49 20.30 9.90
CA GLU A 19 -25.53 20.76 8.96
C GLU A 19 -25.06 20.62 7.52
N PRO A 20 -25.92 20.09 6.62
CA PRO A 20 -25.54 19.90 5.22
C PRO A 20 -25.17 21.22 4.55
N SER A 21 -24.01 21.28 3.94
CA SER A 21 -23.54 22.43 3.16
C SER A 21 -22.98 21.96 1.83
N GLU A 22 -23.27 22.65 0.74
CA GLU A 22 -22.75 22.34 -0.59
C GLU A 22 -21.22 22.48 -0.70
N LYS A 23 -20.60 23.17 0.26
CA LYS A 23 -19.15 23.45 0.26
C LYS A 23 -18.36 22.50 1.18
N VAL A 24 -19.05 21.66 1.97
CA VAL A 24 -18.44 20.78 2.96
C VAL A 24 -18.57 19.32 2.49
N GLY A 25 -17.61 18.49 2.89
CA GLY A 25 -17.57 17.06 2.60
C GLY A 25 -16.69 16.68 1.42
N THR A 26 -16.70 15.39 1.09
CA THR A 26 -15.89 14.83 0.01
C THR A 26 -16.75 14.59 -1.22
N LEU A 27 -16.37 15.19 -2.34
CA LEU A 27 -17.00 14.96 -3.63
C LEU A 27 -16.29 13.78 -4.32
N VAL A 28 -17.09 12.80 -4.72
CA VAL A 28 -16.65 11.69 -5.59
C VAL A 28 -17.22 11.96 -6.97
N CYS A 29 -16.35 12.19 -7.94
CA CYS A 29 -16.68 12.53 -9.32
C CYS A 29 -15.68 11.87 -10.26
N ASP A 30 -15.93 11.99 -11.58
CA ASP A 30 -15.01 11.48 -12.61
C ASP A 30 -13.69 12.27 -12.60
N GLU A 31 -12.58 11.60 -12.96
CA GLU A 31 -11.23 12.21 -12.99
C GLU A 31 -11.18 13.44 -13.91
N GLU A 32 -11.89 13.40 -15.03
CA GLU A 32 -11.97 14.49 -16.01
C GLU A 32 -12.62 15.78 -15.45
N GLU A 33 -13.38 15.69 -14.36
CA GLU A 33 -14.08 16.81 -13.76
C GLU A 33 -13.25 17.49 -12.64
N ILE A 34 -12.14 16.87 -12.24
CA ILE A 34 -11.25 17.44 -11.22
C ILE A 34 -10.32 18.42 -11.91
N MET A 35 -10.56 19.72 -11.72
CA MET A 35 -9.58 20.71 -12.16
C MET A 35 -8.24 20.46 -11.47
N GLU A 36 -7.18 20.25 -12.25
CA GLU A 36 -5.79 20.04 -11.79
C GLU A 36 -5.20 21.31 -11.12
N SER A 37 -5.83 21.81 -10.07
CA SER A 37 -5.27 22.95 -9.34
C SER A 37 -4.16 22.56 -8.36
N ASN A 38 -4.15 21.33 -7.89
CA ASN A 38 -3.18 20.84 -6.92
C ASN A 38 -2.56 19.52 -7.32
N VAL A 39 -1.22 19.46 -7.31
CA VAL A 39 -0.44 18.25 -7.60
C VAL A 39 -0.75 17.14 -6.61
N VAL A 40 -0.92 17.48 -5.34
CA VAL A 40 -1.33 16.63 -4.23
C VAL A 40 -2.65 17.15 -3.71
N SER A 41 -3.70 16.34 -3.79
CA SER A 41 -5.06 16.70 -3.37
C SER A 41 -5.33 16.30 -1.91
N GLY A 42 -4.59 15.32 -1.39
CA GLY A 42 -4.77 14.85 -0.03
C GLY A 42 -3.60 14.02 0.49
N ILE A 43 -3.53 13.94 1.80
CA ILE A 43 -2.60 13.07 2.52
C ILE A 43 -3.42 12.21 3.49
N ALA A 44 -3.26 10.90 3.39
CA ALA A 44 -3.82 9.95 4.33
C ALA A 44 -2.69 9.29 5.13
N TYR A 45 -2.97 8.91 6.37
CA TYR A 45 -2.02 8.15 7.17
C TYR A 45 -2.71 7.02 7.94
N SER A 46 -1.98 5.93 8.17
CA SER A 46 -2.38 4.83 9.04
C SER A 46 -1.22 4.49 9.99
N ARG A 47 -1.57 4.17 11.23
CA ARG A 47 -0.63 3.69 12.26
C ARG A 47 -0.85 2.22 12.61
N ASP A 48 -1.84 1.60 12.00
CA ASP A 48 -2.25 0.22 12.27
C ASP A 48 -1.58 -0.79 11.32
N GLU A 49 -0.41 -0.41 10.81
CA GLU A 49 0.38 -1.19 9.87
C GLU A 49 1.64 -1.76 10.54
N ALA A 50 2.06 -2.91 10.06
CA ALA A 50 3.37 -3.49 10.38
C ALA A 50 4.09 -3.85 9.07
N LYS A 51 5.42 -3.72 9.09
CA LYS A 51 6.29 -4.16 8.01
C LYS A 51 6.87 -5.52 8.37
N MET A 52 6.67 -6.52 7.51
CA MET A 52 7.24 -7.85 7.64
C MET A 52 8.25 -8.10 6.50
N THR A 53 9.39 -8.70 6.82
CA THR A 53 10.44 -9.02 5.85
C THR A 53 10.87 -10.47 6.00
N LEU A 54 10.72 -11.23 4.93
CA LEU A 54 11.31 -12.55 4.76
C LEU A 54 12.71 -12.36 4.17
N VAL A 55 13.73 -12.70 4.95
CA VAL A 55 15.13 -12.52 4.57
C VAL A 55 15.64 -13.75 3.85
N SER A 56 16.33 -13.53 2.74
CA SER A 56 17.06 -14.58 2.03
C SER A 56 16.18 -15.75 1.61
N ILE A 57 15.09 -15.49 0.89
CA ILE A 57 14.27 -16.49 0.21
C ILE A 57 14.89 -16.88 -1.13
N ALA A 58 14.64 -18.08 -1.61
CA ALA A 58 15.11 -18.51 -2.93
C ALA A 58 14.41 -17.68 -4.03
N ASP A 59 15.18 -17.03 -4.90
CA ASP A 59 14.63 -16.31 -6.06
C ASP A 59 14.34 -17.29 -7.19
N ARG A 60 13.09 -17.75 -7.24
CA ARG A 60 12.59 -18.69 -8.25
C ARG A 60 11.14 -18.40 -8.59
N PRO A 61 10.72 -18.71 -9.84
CA PRO A 61 9.31 -18.62 -10.21
C PRO A 61 8.40 -19.36 -9.21
N GLY A 62 7.30 -18.73 -8.82
CA GLY A 62 6.29 -19.30 -7.94
C GLY A 62 6.52 -19.05 -6.43
N ILE A 63 7.68 -18.58 -6.00
CA ILE A 63 7.93 -18.35 -4.56
C ILE A 63 7.01 -17.28 -3.97
N ALA A 64 6.76 -16.20 -4.69
CA ALA A 64 5.82 -15.16 -4.26
C ALA A 64 4.39 -15.72 -4.17
N ALA A 65 3.97 -16.51 -5.17
CA ALA A 65 2.65 -17.16 -5.14
C ALA A 65 2.50 -18.10 -3.93
N ALA A 66 3.53 -18.87 -3.59
CA ALA A 66 3.51 -19.74 -2.42
C ALA A 66 3.38 -18.93 -1.12
N ILE A 67 4.17 -17.87 -0.94
CA ILE A 67 4.17 -17.05 0.27
C ILE A 67 2.82 -16.32 0.43
N PHE A 68 2.36 -15.62 -0.61
CA PHE A 68 1.12 -14.84 -0.53
C PHE A 68 -0.14 -15.71 -0.56
N GLY A 69 -0.07 -16.90 -1.17
CA GLY A 69 -1.11 -17.91 -1.06
C GLY A 69 -1.33 -18.35 0.39
N LEU A 70 -0.27 -18.68 1.13
CA LEU A 70 -0.33 -19.01 2.56
C LEU A 70 -0.91 -17.88 3.41
N LEU A 71 -0.54 -16.63 3.13
CA LEU A 71 -1.07 -15.47 3.84
C LEU A 71 -2.55 -15.25 3.51
N SER A 72 -2.95 -15.41 2.26
CA SER A 72 -4.34 -15.32 1.81
C SER A 72 -5.21 -16.40 2.46
N ASP A 73 -4.76 -17.66 2.46
CA ASP A 73 -5.47 -18.78 3.09
C ASP A 73 -5.63 -18.58 4.60
N ALA A 74 -4.65 -17.90 5.21
CA ALA A 74 -4.74 -17.46 6.59
C ALA A 74 -5.61 -16.20 6.77
N GLY A 75 -6.22 -15.64 5.72
CA GLY A 75 -7.05 -14.42 5.80
C GLY A 75 -6.26 -13.19 6.26
N ILE A 76 -5.01 -13.05 5.81
CA ILE A 76 -4.15 -11.92 6.11
C ILE A 76 -4.16 -10.97 4.93
N ASN A 77 -4.53 -9.73 5.16
CA ASN A 77 -4.49 -8.68 4.16
C ASN A 77 -3.06 -8.17 3.99
N VAL A 78 -2.59 -8.18 2.76
CA VAL A 78 -1.28 -7.63 2.37
C VAL A 78 -1.54 -6.43 1.47
N ASP A 79 -0.90 -5.30 1.77
CA ASP A 79 -1.12 -4.07 1.01
C ASP A 79 0.08 -3.73 0.12
N MET A 80 1.25 -3.54 0.70
CA MET A 80 2.47 -3.21 -0.05
C MET A 80 3.37 -4.43 -0.13
N ILE A 81 3.92 -4.70 -1.31
CA ILE A 81 4.89 -5.79 -1.54
C ILE A 81 6.12 -5.19 -2.21
N ILE A 82 7.30 -5.43 -1.64
CA ILE A 82 8.59 -5.05 -2.20
C ILE A 82 9.46 -6.30 -2.25
N GLN A 83 9.97 -6.61 -3.42
CA GLN A 83 10.97 -7.65 -3.62
C GLN A 83 12.27 -6.98 -4.11
N ASN A 84 13.35 -7.20 -3.39
CA ASN A 84 14.66 -6.73 -3.79
C ASN A 84 15.38 -7.83 -4.59
N ILE A 85 16.08 -7.43 -5.63
CA ILE A 85 16.95 -8.36 -6.36
C ILE A 85 18.15 -8.61 -5.44
N ALA A 86 18.33 -9.87 -5.04
CA ALA A 86 19.44 -10.26 -4.21
C ALA A 86 20.58 -10.87 -5.04
N GLU A 87 21.76 -10.88 -4.48
CA GLU A 87 22.91 -11.58 -5.03
C GLU A 87 22.76 -13.10 -4.82
N ALA A 88 23.35 -13.90 -5.69
CA ALA A 88 23.44 -15.36 -5.60
C ALA A 88 22.09 -16.12 -5.58
N GLY A 89 21.07 -15.65 -6.30
CA GLY A 89 19.79 -16.36 -6.45
C GLY A 89 18.92 -16.39 -5.19
N ARG A 90 19.13 -15.42 -4.30
CA ARG A 90 18.29 -15.20 -3.11
C ARG A 90 17.79 -13.76 -3.12
N THR A 91 16.64 -13.54 -2.51
CA THR A 91 16.02 -12.22 -2.42
C THR A 91 15.39 -11.99 -1.06
N ASP A 92 15.21 -10.73 -0.69
CA ASP A 92 14.39 -10.34 0.44
C ASP A 92 13.01 -9.93 -0.06
N MET A 93 11.99 -10.37 0.64
CA MET A 93 10.61 -9.99 0.33
C MET A 93 9.99 -9.28 1.53
N THR A 94 9.63 -8.03 1.33
CA THR A 94 8.99 -7.20 2.34
C THR A 94 7.54 -6.96 1.96
N PHE A 95 6.64 -7.03 2.95
CA PHE A 95 5.24 -6.67 2.77
C PHE A 95 4.70 -5.95 4.00
N SER A 96 3.60 -5.22 3.83
CA SER A 96 2.86 -4.66 4.95
C SER A 96 1.57 -5.44 5.21
N CYS A 97 1.19 -5.51 6.47
CA CYS A 97 -0.08 -6.08 6.92
C CYS A 97 -0.58 -5.32 8.17
N PRO A 98 -1.88 -5.46 8.52
CA PRO A 98 -2.40 -4.93 9.77
C PRO A 98 -1.63 -5.44 10.99
N ILE A 99 -1.38 -4.56 11.96
CA ILE A 99 -0.54 -4.85 13.13
C ILE A 99 -1.10 -6.00 14.00
N ASP A 100 -2.42 -6.14 14.04
CA ASP A 100 -3.12 -7.20 14.75
C ASP A 100 -2.98 -8.57 14.06
N GLN A 101 -2.65 -8.60 12.78
CA GLN A 101 -2.47 -9.82 12.00
C GLN A 101 -1.02 -10.34 11.99
N VAL A 102 -0.06 -9.59 12.52
CA VAL A 102 1.37 -9.97 12.53
C VAL A 102 1.59 -11.34 13.16
N SER A 103 1.05 -11.59 14.34
CA SER A 103 1.25 -12.88 15.03
C SER A 103 0.68 -14.06 14.27
N LYS A 104 -0.40 -13.84 13.51
CA LYS A 104 -1.00 -14.85 12.64
C LYS A 104 -0.13 -15.12 11.43
N ALA A 105 0.41 -14.04 10.83
CA ALA A 105 1.33 -14.13 9.69
C ALA A 105 2.62 -14.88 10.07
N GLU A 106 3.22 -14.53 11.21
CA GLU A 106 4.41 -15.21 11.74
C GLU A 106 4.18 -16.72 11.93
N LYS A 107 3.04 -17.09 12.52
CA LYS A 107 2.68 -18.51 12.71
C LYS A 107 2.53 -19.25 11.39
N SER A 108 1.79 -18.67 10.43
CA SER A 108 1.56 -19.28 9.11
C SER A 108 2.88 -19.51 8.38
N LEU A 109 3.73 -18.48 8.29
CA LEU A 109 5.00 -18.54 7.58
C LEU A 109 6.00 -19.52 8.26
N ASN A 110 6.09 -19.50 9.58
CA ASN A 110 6.98 -20.40 10.31
C ASN A 110 6.52 -21.87 10.23
N ASN A 111 5.22 -22.13 10.20
CA ASN A 111 4.70 -23.47 9.99
C ASN A 111 5.04 -23.98 8.58
N ALA A 112 4.81 -23.17 7.56
CA ALA A 112 5.16 -23.49 6.18
C ALA A 112 6.68 -23.73 6.00
N LYS A 113 7.53 -22.99 6.73
CA LYS A 113 8.97 -23.25 6.77
C LYS A 113 9.29 -24.62 7.38
N LYS A 114 8.64 -24.99 8.50
CA LYS A 114 8.82 -26.30 9.14
C LYS A 114 8.38 -27.45 8.25
N GLU A 115 7.32 -27.25 7.46
CA GLU A 115 6.80 -28.21 6.50
C GLU A 115 7.60 -28.27 5.20
N GLY A 116 8.60 -27.40 5.05
CA GLY A 116 9.45 -27.36 3.85
C GLY A 116 8.80 -26.74 2.61
N LEU A 117 7.63 -26.11 2.75
CA LEU A 117 6.90 -25.47 1.66
C LEU A 117 7.60 -24.21 1.17
N ILE A 118 8.15 -23.44 2.11
CA ILE A 118 8.94 -22.24 1.85
C ILE A 118 10.21 -22.28 2.68
N ASN A 119 11.26 -21.58 2.22
CA ASN A 119 12.50 -21.47 2.97
C ASN A 119 12.98 -20.02 2.99
N PHE A 120 13.28 -19.50 4.17
CA PHE A 120 13.84 -18.18 4.41
C PHE A 120 14.82 -18.24 5.58
N GLN A 121 15.78 -17.35 5.62
CA GLN A 121 16.75 -17.28 6.70
C GLN A 121 16.08 -16.76 7.97
N ASP A 122 15.52 -15.55 7.92
CA ASP A 122 14.88 -14.86 9.04
C ASP A 122 13.53 -14.28 8.64
N LEU A 123 12.67 -14.08 9.64
CA LEU A 123 11.41 -13.37 9.53
C LEU A 123 11.43 -12.18 10.50
N LEU A 124 11.48 -10.98 9.95
CA LEU A 124 11.53 -9.74 10.71
C LEU A 124 10.15 -9.07 10.69
N ALA A 125 9.69 -8.60 11.84
CA ALA A 125 8.46 -7.83 11.96
C ALA A 125 8.75 -6.50 12.67
N ASP A 126 8.42 -5.40 12.01
CA ASP A 126 8.53 -4.06 12.55
C ASP A 126 7.12 -3.46 12.72
N LYS A 127 6.67 -3.36 13.95
CA LYS A 127 5.36 -2.81 14.34
C LYS A 127 5.42 -1.29 14.61
N ASN A 128 6.62 -0.72 14.59
CA ASN A 128 6.82 0.70 14.81
C ASN A 128 6.99 1.43 13.47
N VAL A 129 5.96 1.34 12.65
CA VAL A 129 5.88 2.01 11.35
C VAL A 129 4.54 2.74 11.21
N ALA A 130 4.53 3.76 10.37
CA ALA A 130 3.31 4.41 9.91
C ALA A 130 3.33 4.45 8.39
N LYS A 131 2.16 4.26 7.77
CA LYS A 131 1.96 4.42 6.34
C LYS A 131 1.44 5.83 6.08
N ILE A 132 2.11 6.55 5.19
CA ILE A 132 1.70 7.86 4.70
C ILE A 132 1.47 7.75 3.20
N SER A 133 0.31 8.17 2.74
CA SER A 133 -0.07 8.17 1.33
C SER A 133 -0.37 9.58 0.86
N ALA A 134 0.39 10.06 -0.11
CA ALA A 134 0.06 11.28 -0.84
C ALA A 134 -0.79 10.90 -2.06
N VAL A 135 -1.92 11.55 -2.23
CA VAL A 135 -2.88 11.29 -3.31
C VAL A 135 -3.07 12.56 -4.13
N GLY A 136 -2.99 12.44 -5.44
CA GLY A 136 -3.20 13.58 -6.34
C GLY A 136 -3.06 13.19 -7.80
N ILE A 137 -3.94 13.72 -8.65
CA ILE A 137 -3.93 13.48 -10.09
C ILE A 137 -2.70 14.10 -10.75
N GLY A 138 -2.31 15.29 -10.31
CA GLY A 138 -1.15 16.01 -10.84
C GLY A 138 0.20 15.31 -10.61
N MET A 139 0.24 14.29 -9.75
CA MET A 139 1.46 13.49 -9.53
C MET A 139 1.91 12.73 -10.78
N ARG A 140 1.03 12.51 -11.77
CA ARG A 140 1.34 11.83 -13.04
C ARG A 140 2.08 12.72 -14.02
N SER A 141 1.75 14.01 -14.02
CA SER A 141 2.23 14.99 -15.01
C SER A 141 3.37 15.86 -14.50
N GLN A 142 3.54 15.96 -13.17
CA GLN A 142 4.54 16.83 -12.58
C GLN A 142 5.70 16.05 -11.94
N SER A 143 6.90 16.32 -12.42
CA SER A 143 8.14 15.81 -11.83
C SER A 143 8.40 16.52 -10.48
N GLY A 144 9.06 15.82 -9.55
CA GLY A 144 9.56 16.42 -8.30
C GLY A 144 8.65 16.24 -7.08
N VAL A 145 7.45 15.66 -7.21
CA VAL A 145 6.55 15.39 -6.05
C VAL A 145 7.22 14.47 -5.05
N ALA A 146 7.80 13.37 -5.51
CA ALA A 146 8.53 12.45 -4.65
C ALA A 146 9.72 13.14 -3.96
N ALA A 147 10.49 13.96 -4.71
CA ALA A 147 11.61 14.71 -4.14
C ALA A 147 11.15 15.67 -3.03
N LYS A 148 10.05 16.39 -3.26
CA LYS A 148 9.46 17.28 -2.24
C LYS A 148 9.01 16.54 -1.00
N MET A 149 8.34 15.40 -1.19
CA MET A 149 7.91 14.55 -0.07
C MET A 149 9.10 14.04 0.74
N PHE A 150 10.14 13.53 0.07
CA PHE A 150 11.34 13.03 0.75
C PHE A 150 12.10 14.15 1.46
N GLN A 151 12.20 15.32 0.86
CA GLN A 151 12.82 16.47 1.50
C GLN A 151 12.07 16.88 2.77
N THR A 152 10.73 16.96 2.70
CA THR A 152 9.90 17.31 3.85
C THR A 152 10.08 16.32 5.01
N LEU A 153 10.09 15.00 4.71
CA LEU A 153 10.32 13.98 5.73
C LEU A 153 11.72 14.07 6.33
N SER A 154 12.72 14.37 5.51
CA SER A 154 14.11 14.58 5.94
C SER A 154 14.25 15.79 6.86
N ASP A 155 13.62 16.91 6.51
CA ASP A 155 13.66 18.15 7.30
C ASP A 155 13.03 17.94 8.69
N GLU A 156 12.04 17.06 8.79
CA GLU A 156 11.40 16.64 10.05
C GLU A 156 12.13 15.49 10.76
N GLY A 157 13.27 15.05 10.26
CA GLY A 157 14.05 13.96 10.85
C GLY A 157 13.38 12.58 10.75
N ILE A 158 12.43 12.40 9.83
CA ILE A 158 11.68 11.15 9.65
C ILE A 158 12.41 10.26 8.64
N ASN A 159 12.81 9.08 9.10
CA ASN A 159 13.44 8.09 8.24
C ASN A 159 12.41 7.22 7.51
N ILE A 160 12.66 6.99 6.21
CA ILE A 160 11.79 6.21 5.33
C ILE A 160 12.24 4.75 5.35
N LYS A 161 11.33 3.82 5.65
CA LYS A 161 11.60 2.38 5.71
C LYS A 161 11.25 1.64 4.42
N ALA A 162 10.31 2.15 3.64
CA ALA A 162 9.90 1.60 2.35
C ALA A 162 9.10 2.65 1.57
N VAL A 163 9.13 2.57 0.26
CA VAL A 163 8.37 3.44 -0.65
C VAL A 163 7.72 2.60 -1.75
N SER A 164 6.48 2.90 -2.04
CA SER A 164 5.78 2.43 -3.23
C SER A 164 5.21 3.64 -3.97
N TYR A 165 5.34 3.64 -5.28
CA TYR A 165 4.79 4.67 -6.14
C TYR A 165 3.85 4.01 -7.13
N THR A 166 2.54 4.25 -6.98
CA THR A 166 1.52 3.65 -7.81
C THR A 166 0.81 4.70 -8.65
N HIS A 167 0.77 4.49 -9.96
CA HIS A 167 -0.13 5.20 -10.85
C HIS A 167 -1.44 4.40 -10.94
N LEU A 168 -2.49 4.88 -10.28
CA LEU A 168 -3.83 4.34 -10.49
C LEU A 168 -4.26 4.70 -11.93
N ARG A 169 -4.19 3.75 -12.85
CA ARG A 169 -4.96 3.82 -14.09
C ARG A 169 -6.36 3.32 -13.76
N ALA A 170 -7.39 4.12 -14.03
CA ALA A 170 -8.71 3.58 -14.19
C ALA A 170 -8.61 2.50 -15.28
N HIS A 171 -8.98 1.26 -14.97
CA HIS A 171 -9.07 0.21 -15.98
C HIS A 171 -10.19 0.62 -16.96
N GLU A 172 -9.82 1.06 -18.14
CA GLU A 172 -10.69 0.96 -19.30
C GLU A 172 -10.85 -0.53 -19.56
N THR A 173 -12.01 -1.07 -19.27
CA THR A 173 -12.41 -2.38 -19.77
C THR A 173 -12.69 -2.21 -21.24
N PRO A 174 -11.94 -2.84 -22.18
CA PRO A 174 -12.33 -2.80 -23.58
C PRO A 174 -13.70 -3.45 -23.73
N ALA A 175 -14.55 -2.81 -24.54
CA ALA A 175 -15.88 -3.29 -24.89
C ALA A 175 -15.82 -4.62 -25.67
#